data_e60d4cc75f7759c58d14d214e77de784
#
_entry.id   e60d4cc75f7759c58d14d214e77de784
#
_cell.length_a   1.000
_cell.length_b   1.000
_cell.length_c   1.000
_cell.angle_alpha   90.00
_cell.angle_beta   90.00
_cell.angle_gamma   90.00
#
_symmetry.space_group_name_H-M   'P 1'
#
loop_
_entity.id
_entity.type
_entity.pdbx_description
1 polymer ?
#
loop_
_entity_poly.entity_id
_entity_poly.type
_entity_poly.pdbx_seq_one_letter_code
_entity_poly.pdbx_strand_id
1 'polypeptide(L)'
;MILVYTHKITPRIKYIFKHIFTVRLGVEIDITSDLEYFKEYDSFKMSYHNFQISEEFHINCSEILQSHKIEDLEIEVENWNGLPIFFSFKENPFFQFDIFGASFYLISRYEEYLLHLKDDFGRFEPKSSLAFKNRFLNKPIVDFWIKRFSENFLDFYPDFKFRKNSFELNTCLEVQCAFDFKGKGLIRTIGGVIRDVLRLDLYRLYRRTTVLLNLKRDPLDNYSNWIELNRSNGIGTTVFFLLSNFSRYDRNLSVYSNTFIEKIKDVSDFCEVSLLSSFSSLKNENLLKSEINKLQSITYRSIKKTRQNLLKLNFPTTYSSFARVGFSNDFSLQYYDLPGFRASTTNPFYFFDLENEIETKLLLNPVCVTDRVLKIYKKPIVARQVLEEITRYVKDVDGNMTLVLNNSIISDYSTNFKWKNMFKKYFKSHGKN
;
A
#
# COMPACT_ATOMS: atom_id res chain seq x y z
N MET A 1 2.85 -24.54 -16.85
CA MET A 1 4.13 -23.81 -17.03
C MET A 1 4.12 -23.14 -18.41
N ILE A 2 4.62 -21.92 -18.53
CA ILE A 2 4.78 -21.20 -19.82
C ILE A 2 6.27 -21.01 -20.08
N LEU A 3 6.74 -21.39 -21.28
CA LEU A 3 8.09 -21.05 -21.72
C LEU A 3 8.10 -19.65 -22.34
N VAL A 4 8.97 -18.78 -21.84
CA VAL A 4 9.10 -17.40 -22.31
C VAL A 4 10.48 -17.20 -22.95
N TYR A 5 10.49 -16.82 -24.21
CA TYR A 5 11.72 -16.45 -24.90
C TYR A 5 11.98 -14.95 -24.77
N THR A 6 13.23 -14.59 -24.46
CA THR A 6 13.76 -13.22 -24.57
C THR A 6 15.24 -13.28 -24.93
N HIS A 7 15.71 -12.38 -25.79
CA HIS A 7 17.12 -12.39 -26.23
C HIS A 7 18.12 -12.08 -25.10
N LYS A 8 17.67 -11.42 -24.02
CA LYS A 8 18.51 -11.08 -22.85
C LYS A 8 17.69 -11.24 -21.58
N ILE A 9 18.21 -12.00 -20.63
CA ILE A 9 17.57 -12.22 -19.33
C ILE A 9 18.16 -11.25 -18.31
N THR A 10 17.41 -10.17 -17.98
CA THR A 10 17.83 -9.15 -17.02
C THR A 10 17.14 -9.34 -15.65
N PRO A 11 17.66 -8.73 -14.56
CA PRO A 11 16.96 -8.70 -13.27
C PRO A 11 15.57 -8.08 -13.37
N ARG A 12 15.37 -7.03 -14.19
CA ARG A 12 14.09 -6.37 -14.42
C ARG A 12 13.06 -7.31 -15.05
N ILE A 13 13.48 -8.08 -16.08
CA ILE A 13 12.64 -9.10 -16.72
C ILE A 13 12.24 -10.18 -15.71
N LYS A 14 13.20 -10.76 -15.00
CA LYS A 14 12.92 -11.77 -13.97
C LYS A 14 11.93 -11.27 -12.93
N TYR A 15 12.11 -10.05 -12.47
CA TYR A 15 11.24 -9.42 -11.47
C TYR A 15 9.81 -9.26 -11.96
N ILE A 16 9.62 -8.57 -13.11
CA ILE A 16 8.27 -8.26 -13.57
C ILE A 16 7.52 -9.50 -14.05
N PHE A 17 8.21 -10.45 -14.66
CA PHE A 17 7.61 -11.71 -15.08
C PHE A 17 7.21 -12.56 -13.88
N LYS A 18 8.06 -12.67 -12.86
CA LYS A 18 7.69 -13.31 -11.58
C LYS A 18 6.47 -12.65 -10.96
N HIS A 19 6.42 -11.31 -10.94
CA HIS A 19 5.26 -10.60 -10.39
C HIS A 19 3.98 -10.92 -11.16
N ILE A 20 3.99 -10.81 -12.48
CA ILE A 20 2.79 -11.01 -13.30
C ILE A 20 2.38 -12.49 -13.33
N PHE A 21 3.27 -13.38 -13.70
CA PHE A 21 2.92 -14.79 -13.91
C PHE A 21 2.81 -15.56 -12.59
N THR A 22 3.83 -15.51 -11.74
CA THR A 22 3.86 -16.34 -10.54
C THR A 22 3.00 -15.75 -9.42
N VAL A 23 3.15 -14.46 -9.14
CA VAL A 23 2.44 -13.83 -8.01
C VAL A 23 0.97 -13.58 -8.36
N ARG A 24 0.71 -12.96 -9.52
CA ARG A 24 -0.66 -12.58 -9.90
C ARG A 24 -1.45 -13.68 -10.58
N LEU A 25 -0.92 -14.30 -11.60
CA LEU A 25 -1.62 -15.30 -12.41
C LEU A 25 -1.46 -16.72 -11.87
N GLY A 26 -0.55 -16.95 -10.90
CA GLY A 26 -0.35 -18.23 -10.23
C GLY A 26 0.20 -19.32 -11.16
N VAL A 27 1.03 -18.93 -12.12
CA VAL A 27 1.62 -19.81 -13.14
C VAL A 27 3.13 -19.80 -13.03
N GLU A 28 3.72 -20.97 -13.10
CA GLU A 28 5.17 -21.13 -13.24
C GLU A 28 5.61 -20.80 -14.66
N ILE A 29 6.73 -20.12 -14.77
CA ILE A 29 7.37 -19.78 -16.05
C ILE A 29 8.80 -20.28 -16.07
N ASP A 30 9.27 -20.63 -17.24
CA ASP A 30 10.69 -20.78 -17.55
C ASP A 30 11.08 -19.71 -18.56
N ILE A 31 12.25 -19.08 -18.38
CA ILE A 31 12.72 -17.99 -19.22
C ILE A 31 13.99 -18.44 -19.92
N THR A 32 13.95 -18.47 -21.23
CA THR A 32 15.09 -18.87 -22.05
C THR A 32 15.56 -17.78 -23.01
N SER A 33 16.84 -17.76 -23.29
CA SER A 33 17.44 -17.02 -24.42
C SER A 33 17.92 -17.95 -25.53
N ASP A 34 17.71 -19.26 -25.41
CA ASP A 34 18.01 -20.26 -26.43
C ASP A 34 16.86 -20.32 -27.43
N LEU A 35 17.14 -19.88 -28.65
CA LEU A 35 16.13 -19.77 -29.72
C LEU A 35 15.75 -21.15 -30.28
N GLU A 36 16.71 -22.11 -30.34
CA GLU A 36 16.43 -23.44 -30.89
C GLU A 36 15.59 -24.25 -29.88
N TYR A 37 15.94 -24.20 -28.58
CA TYR A 37 15.11 -24.79 -27.53
C TYR A 37 13.70 -24.22 -27.54
N PHE A 38 13.54 -22.89 -27.72
CA PHE A 38 12.22 -22.25 -27.77
C PHE A 38 11.41 -22.69 -28.98
N LYS A 39 12.01 -22.83 -30.16
CA LYS A 39 11.32 -23.30 -31.37
C LYS A 39 10.83 -24.73 -31.26
N GLU A 40 11.64 -25.61 -30.70
CA GLU A 40 11.34 -27.04 -30.52
C GLU A 40 10.31 -27.31 -29.42
N TYR A 41 9.99 -26.32 -28.59
CA TYR A 41 9.06 -26.49 -27.50
C TYR A 41 7.61 -26.47 -27.98
N ASP A 42 6.87 -27.60 -27.81
CA ASP A 42 5.54 -27.84 -28.37
C ASP A 42 4.36 -27.50 -27.43
N SER A 43 4.61 -26.93 -26.24
CA SER A 43 3.57 -26.58 -25.29
C SER A 43 3.35 -25.07 -25.24
N PHE A 44 2.75 -24.55 -24.15
CA PHE A 44 2.43 -23.14 -23.99
C PHE A 44 3.68 -22.28 -23.96
N LYS A 45 3.85 -21.43 -24.96
CA LYS A 45 5.03 -20.55 -25.09
C LYS A 45 4.66 -19.15 -25.55
N MET A 46 5.50 -18.20 -25.19
CA MET A 46 5.39 -16.83 -25.65
C MET A 46 6.77 -16.22 -25.92
N SER A 47 6.84 -15.26 -26.83
CA SER A 47 8.04 -14.47 -27.05
C SER A 47 7.87 -13.03 -26.53
N TYR A 48 8.91 -12.54 -25.85
CA TYR A 48 9.07 -11.14 -25.46
C TYR A 48 10.28 -10.56 -26.20
N HIS A 49 10.01 -10.05 -27.37
CA HIS A 49 11.04 -9.67 -28.34
C HIS A 49 10.53 -8.56 -29.29
N ASN A 50 11.39 -8.00 -30.13
CA ASN A 50 11.02 -6.96 -31.08
C ASN A 50 10.19 -7.49 -32.26
N PHE A 51 10.22 -8.78 -32.52
CA PHE A 51 9.47 -9.45 -33.58
C PHE A 51 9.04 -10.85 -33.11
N GLN A 52 7.95 -11.32 -33.69
CA GLN A 52 7.44 -12.69 -33.48
C GLN A 52 8.36 -13.71 -34.15
N ILE A 53 8.64 -14.81 -33.47
CA ILE A 53 9.60 -15.83 -33.91
C ILE A 53 8.94 -16.90 -34.79
N SER A 54 7.74 -17.34 -34.38
CA SER A 54 6.93 -18.35 -35.08
C SER A 54 5.44 -18.03 -34.89
N GLU A 55 4.61 -19.01 -34.60
CA GLU A 55 3.17 -18.85 -34.35
C GLU A 55 2.82 -18.75 -32.85
N GLU A 56 3.75 -18.34 -32.00
CA GLU A 56 3.53 -18.20 -30.56
C GLU A 56 2.81 -16.90 -30.18
N PHE A 57 2.29 -16.84 -28.96
CA PHE A 57 1.82 -15.58 -28.37
C PHE A 57 2.99 -14.62 -28.20
N HIS A 58 2.88 -13.44 -28.78
CA HIS A 58 3.99 -12.49 -28.90
C HIS A 58 3.68 -11.14 -28.25
N ILE A 59 4.65 -10.62 -27.49
CA ILE A 59 4.64 -9.24 -26.92
C ILE A 59 5.92 -8.54 -27.34
N ASN A 60 5.79 -7.35 -27.93
CA ASN A 60 6.94 -6.50 -28.24
C ASN A 60 7.61 -5.99 -26.98
N CYS A 61 8.93 -5.93 -26.97
CA CYS A 61 9.71 -5.43 -25.83
C CYS A 61 10.22 -4.00 -26.08
N SER A 62 10.03 -3.14 -25.07
CA SER A 62 10.70 -1.84 -24.98
C SER A 62 12.06 -1.96 -24.32
N GLU A 63 12.90 -0.92 -24.44
CA GLU A 63 14.26 -0.95 -23.91
C GLU A 63 14.34 -0.94 -22.38
N ILE A 64 13.28 -0.51 -21.67
CA ILE A 64 13.30 -0.30 -20.20
C ILE A 64 13.69 -1.54 -19.42
N LEU A 65 13.29 -2.74 -19.88
CA LEU A 65 13.64 -4.01 -19.23
C LEU A 65 14.99 -4.54 -19.67
N GLN A 66 15.53 -4.06 -20.78
CA GLN A 66 16.82 -4.48 -21.34
C GLN A 66 17.98 -3.62 -20.82
N SER A 67 17.69 -2.40 -20.40
CA SER A 67 18.64 -1.43 -19.84
C SER A 67 18.82 -1.61 -18.34
N HIS A 68 19.96 -1.16 -17.82
CA HIS A 68 20.21 -0.98 -16.38
C HIS A 68 20.25 0.51 -15.98
N LYS A 69 20.08 1.40 -16.94
CA LYS A 69 20.13 2.83 -16.70
C LYS A 69 18.78 3.34 -16.14
N ILE A 70 18.85 4.39 -15.35
CA ILE A 70 17.69 5.17 -14.92
C ILE A 70 17.78 6.50 -15.67
N GLU A 71 16.95 6.64 -16.69
CA GLU A 71 16.94 7.80 -17.60
C GLU A 71 15.54 8.42 -17.60
N ASP A 72 15.47 9.72 -17.87
CA ASP A 72 14.18 10.38 -18.08
C ASP A 72 13.63 9.97 -19.45
N LEU A 73 12.55 9.22 -19.41
CA LEU A 73 11.91 8.67 -20.61
C LEU A 73 10.78 9.61 -21.07
N GLU A 74 10.78 9.97 -22.33
CA GLU A 74 9.63 10.62 -22.95
C GLU A 74 8.50 9.61 -23.10
N ILE A 75 7.52 9.67 -22.19
CA ILE A 75 6.39 8.76 -22.18
C ILE A 75 5.15 9.45 -22.70
N GLU A 76 4.70 9.03 -23.87
CA GLU A 76 3.41 9.39 -24.43
C GLU A 76 2.37 8.33 -24.00
N VAL A 77 1.26 8.80 -23.41
CA VAL A 77 0.17 7.92 -22.96
C VAL A 77 -0.95 7.96 -23.99
N GLU A 78 -1.25 6.81 -24.56
CA GLU A 78 -2.32 6.59 -25.53
C GLU A 78 -3.52 5.89 -24.87
N ASN A 79 -4.64 5.79 -25.61
CA ASN A 79 -5.82 5.03 -25.17
C ASN A 79 -5.97 3.75 -26.01
N TRP A 80 -5.98 2.61 -25.34
CA TRP A 80 -6.24 1.31 -25.95
C TRP A 80 -7.45 0.67 -25.27
N ASN A 81 -8.56 0.57 -25.99
CA ASN A 81 -9.81 -0.03 -25.52
C ASN A 81 -10.29 0.54 -24.14
N GLY A 82 -10.18 1.83 -23.93
CA GLY A 82 -10.56 2.52 -22.69
C GLY A 82 -9.54 2.45 -21.56
N LEU A 83 -8.38 1.85 -21.80
CA LEU A 83 -7.26 1.80 -20.87
C LEU A 83 -6.12 2.69 -21.34
N PRO A 84 -5.51 3.51 -20.47
CA PRO A 84 -4.27 4.20 -20.78
C PRO A 84 -3.14 3.20 -20.96
N ILE A 85 -2.35 3.37 -22.00
CA ILE A 85 -1.16 2.57 -22.31
C ILE A 85 0.00 3.47 -22.66
N PHE A 86 1.22 2.96 -22.59
CA PHE A 86 2.45 3.61 -23.07
C PHE A 86 3.49 2.54 -23.46
N PHE A 87 4.57 2.94 -24.13
CA PHE A 87 5.47 2.04 -24.86
C PHE A 87 4.74 1.28 -25.95
N SER A 88 4.08 2.04 -26.83
CA SER A 88 3.14 1.53 -27.84
C SER A 88 3.84 0.90 -29.05
N PHE A 89 3.26 -0.19 -29.56
CA PHE A 89 3.66 -0.93 -30.77
C PHE A 89 2.41 -1.22 -31.61
N LYS A 90 2.12 -0.37 -32.58
CA LYS A 90 0.85 -0.38 -33.36
C LYS A 90 0.62 -1.65 -34.20
N GLU A 91 1.69 -2.34 -34.56
CA GLU A 91 1.63 -3.49 -35.44
C GLU A 91 1.42 -4.85 -34.75
N ASN A 92 1.46 -4.88 -33.41
CA ASN A 92 1.27 -6.15 -32.66
C ASN A 92 -0.21 -6.56 -32.63
N PRO A 93 -0.53 -7.78 -33.09
CA PRO A 93 -1.92 -8.25 -33.14
C PRO A 93 -2.51 -8.58 -31.77
N PHE A 94 -1.68 -8.90 -30.75
CA PHE A 94 -2.12 -9.32 -29.43
C PHE A 94 -2.15 -8.17 -28.44
N PHE A 95 -1.07 -7.36 -28.43
CA PHE A 95 -0.91 -6.23 -27.53
C PHE A 95 -0.24 -5.05 -28.22
N GLN A 96 -0.91 -3.91 -28.25
CA GLN A 96 -0.39 -2.69 -28.90
C GLN A 96 0.61 -1.92 -28.04
N PHE A 97 1.15 -2.52 -26.95
CA PHE A 97 2.14 -1.89 -26.09
C PHE A 97 2.93 -2.96 -25.30
N ASP A 98 4.08 -2.57 -24.75
CA ASP A 98 4.85 -3.41 -23.85
C ASP A 98 4.23 -3.42 -22.45
N ILE A 99 3.36 -4.40 -22.20
CA ILE A 99 2.70 -4.57 -20.90
C ILE A 99 3.72 -4.78 -19.75
N PHE A 100 4.82 -5.49 -20.02
CA PHE A 100 5.82 -5.81 -18.99
C PHE A 100 6.67 -4.59 -18.65
N GLY A 101 7.16 -3.86 -19.66
CA GLY A 101 7.89 -2.62 -19.47
C GLY A 101 7.05 -1.54 -18.81
N ALA A 102 5.81 -1.36 -19.24
CA ALA A 102 4.88 -0.39 -18.65
C ALA A 102 4.52 -0.73 -17.20
N SER A 103 4.27 -2.02 -16.91
CA SER A 103 4.01 -2.47 -15.54
C SER A 103 5.24 -2.29 -14.64
N PHE A 104 6.42 -2.61 -15.13
CA PHE A 104 7.68 -2.40 -14.40
C PHE A 104 7.88 -0.92 -14.05
N TYR A 105 7.68 -0.01 -14.98
CA TYR A 105 7.80 1.43 -14.75
C TYR A 105 6.93 1.90 -13.57
N LEU A 106 5.66 1.47 -13.53
CA LEU A 106 4.73 1.87 -12.48
C LEU A 106 5.00 1.18 -11.15
N ILE A 107 5.28 -0.13 -11.15
CA ILE A 107 5.46 -0.94 -9.93
C ILE A 107 6.80 -0.62 -9.25
N SER A 108 7.88 -0.49 -10.02
CA SER A 108 9.19 -0.12 -9.47
C SER A 108 9.25 1.33 -8.96
N ARG A 109 8.20 2.12 -9.24
CA ARG A 109 8.19 3.56 -8.96
C ARG A 109 9.32 4.28 -9.66
N TYR A 110 9.59 3.92 -10.89
CA TYR A 110 10.69 4.46 -11.70
C TYR A 110 10.75 5.99 -11.66
N GLU A 111 9.59 6.65 -11.76
CA GLU A 111 9.47 8.13 -11.72
C GLU A 111 9.94 8.76 -10.40
N GLU A 112 10.02 8.02 -9.30
CA GLU A 112 10.51 8.52 -8.01
C GLU A 112 12.03 8.48 -7.87
N TYR A 113 12.73 7.84 -8.80
CA TYR A 113 14.20 7.90 -8.92
C TYR A 113 14.66 9.06 -9.82
N LEU A 114 13.75 9.63 -10.61
CA LEU A 114 14.00 10.81 -11.45
C LEU A 114 13.84 12.11 -10.66
N LEU A 115 14.22 13.23 -11.27
CA LEU A 115 13.96 14.53 -10.69
C LEU A 115 12.45 14.81 -10.63
N HIS A 116 11.92 15.06 -9.42
CA HIS A 116 10.52 15.29 -9.18
C HIS A 116 10.23 16.34 -8.12
N LEU A 117 9.04 16.92 -8.15
CA LEU A 117 8.59 17.86 -7.12
C LEU A 117 8.30 17.12 -5.82
N LYS A 118 8.66 17.77 -4.70
CA LYS A 118 8.40 17.29 -3.34
C LYS A 118 7.57 18.32 -2.60
N ASP A 119 6.69 17.85 -1.73
CA ASP A 119 5.94 18.72 -0.82
C ASP A 119 6.84 19.27 0.32
N ASP A 120 6.27 20.12 1.20
CA ASP A 120 6.97 20.73 2.34
C ASP A 120 7.60 19.72 3.32
N PHE A 121 7.15 18.46 3.29
CA PHE A 121 7.72 17.37 4.09
C PHE A 121 8.75 16.53 3.32
N GLY A 122 9.00 16.86 2.05
CA GLY A 122 9.90 16.15 1.17
C GLY A 122 9.33 14.81 0.67
N ARG A 123 8.00 14.67 0.54
CA ARG A 123 7.32 13.53 -0.06
C ARG A 123 7.09 13.77 -1.54
N PHE A 124 7.04 12.70 -2.33
CA PHE A 124 6.69 12.78 -3.74
C PHE A 124 5.29 13.41 -3.94
N GLU A 125 5.22 14.45 -4.75
CA GLU A 125 3.97 15.15 -5.03
C GLU A 125 3.15 14.37 -6.07
N PRO A 126 1.89 14.00 -5.78
CA PRO A 126 1.06 13.22 -6.71
C PRO A 126 0.94 13.82 -8.11
N LYS A 127 0.91 15.15 -8.21
CA LYS A 127 0.80 15.88 -9.48
C LYS A 127 1.99 15.67 -10.41
N SER A 128 3.13 15.24 -9.88
CA SER A 128 4.31 14.89 -10.68
C SER A 128 4.18 13.55 -11.37
N SER A 129 3.28 12.66 -10.87
CA SER A 129 3.14 11.31 -11.38
C SER A 129 2.54 11.26 -12.79
N LEU A 130 3.00 10.31 -13.60
CA LEU A 130 2.41 9.96 -14.90
C LEU A 130 0.90 9.68 -14.76
N ALA A 131 0.52 8.95 -13.70
CA ALA A 131 -0.85 8.58 -13.42
C ALA A 131 -1.78 9.78 -13.16
N PHE A 132 -1.31 10.81 -12.46
CA PHE A 132 -2.07 12.03 -12.23
C PHE A 132 -2.21 12.85 -13.51
N LYS A 133 -1.11 13.07 -14.22
CA LYS A 133 -1.07 13.85 -15.46
C LYS A 133 -2.02 13.27 -16.53
N ASN A 134 -2.15 11.94 -16.55
CA ASN A 134 -3.00 11.22 -17.52
C ASN A 134 -4.32 10.69 -16.92
N ARG A 135 -4.75 11.18 -15.74
CA ARG A 135 -6.07 10.96 -15.14
C ARG A 135 -6.42 9.50 -14.83
N PHE A 136 -5.42 8.66 -14.51
CA PHE A 136 -5.66 7.27 -14.11
C PHE A 136 -5.20 6.93 -12.69
N LEU A 137 -4.90 7.94 -11.86
CA LEU A 137 -4.40 7.77 -10.50
C LEU A 137 -5.29 6.86 -9.63
N ASN A 138 -6.61 6.94 -9.80
CA ASN A 138 -7.61 6.18 -9.05
C ASN A 138 -7.94 4.81 -9.66
N LYS A 139 -7.27 4.41 -10.74
CA LYS A 139 -7.45 3.13 -11.40
C LYS A 139 -6.21 2.25 -11.23
N PRO A 140 -6.34 0.97 -10.84
CA PRO A 140 -5.23 0.03 -10.76
C PRO A 140 -4.91 -0.50 -12.17
N ILE A 141 -4.24 0.33 -12.96
CA ILE A 141 -4.12 0.10 -14.41
C ILE A 141 -3.30 -1.15 -14.74
N VAL A 142 -2.28 -1.45 -13.93
CA VAL A 142 -1.48 -2.66 -14.09
C VAL A 142 -2.33 -3.92 -13.95
N ASP A 143 -3.26 -3.93 -13.00
CA ASP A 143 -4.14 -5.09 -12.80
C ASP A 143 -5.15 -5.22 -13.94
N PHE A 144 -5.63 -4.11 -14.52
CA PHE A 144 -6.47 -4.15 -15.73
C PHE A 144 -5.69 -4.69 -16.94
N TRP A 145 -4.42 -4.30 -17.10
CA TRP A 145 -3.57 -4.84 -18.16
C TRP A 145 -3.32 -6.33 -17.99
N ILE A 146 -3.03 -6.79 -16.76
CA ILE A 146 -2.83 -8.22 -16.47
C ILE A 146 -4.11 -9.02 -16.76
N LYS A 147 -5.28 -8.47 -16.44
CA LYS A 147 -6.57 -9.10 -16.75
C LYS A 147 -6.74 -9.25 -18.27
N ARG A 148 -6.49 -8.19 -19.04
CA ARG A 148 -6.53 -8.24 -20.50
C ARG A 148 -5.51 -9.21 -21.09
N PHE A 149 -4.30 -9.23 -20.52
CA PHE A 149 -3.28 -10.19 -20.91
C PHE A 149 -3.78 -11.63 -20.72
N SER A 150 -4.35 -11.94 -19.56
CA SER A 150 -4.87 -13.29 -19.30
C SER A 150 -6.03 -13.66 -20.24
N GLU A 151 -6.94 -12.74 -20.55
CA GLU A 151 -8.02 -12.94 -21.51
C GLU A 151 -7.46 -13.26 -22.90
N ASN A 152 -6.59 -12.42 -23.46
CA ASN A 152 -6.00 -12.62 -24.79
C ASN A 152 -5.13 -13.89 -24.86
N PHE A 153 -4.44 -14.23 -23.78
CA PHE A 153 -3.65 -15.46 -23.71
C PHE A 153 -4.52 -16.72 -23.74
N LEU A 154 -5.69 -16.69 -23.08
CA LEU A 154 -6.66 -17.78 -23.11
C LEU A 154 -7.40 -17.89 -24.45
N ASP A 155 -7.62 -16.77 -25.12
CA ASP A 155 -8.16 -16.77 -26.49
C ASP A 155 -7.19 -17.47 -27.47
N PHE A 156 -5.90 -17.28 -27.23
CA PHE A 156 -4.85 -17.93 -28.05
C PHE A 156 -4.59 -19.39 -27.62
N TYR A 157 -4.62 -19.68 -26.31
CA TYR A 157 -4.45 -21.00 -25.72
C TYR A 157 -5.66 -21.42 -24.89
N PRO A 158 -6.77 -21.90 -25.49
CA PRO A 158 -8.03 -22.15 -24.78
C PRO A 158 -7.94 -23.22 -23.67
N ASP A 159 -7.00 -24.14 -23.79
CA ASP A 159 -6.80 -25.23 -22.81
C ASP A 159 -5.97 -24.75 -21.57
N PHE A 160 -5.42 -23.56 -21.61
CA PHE A 160 -4.62 -23.04 -20.50
C PHE A 160 -5.51 -22.57 -19.34
N LYS A 161 -4.96 -22.55 -18.12
CA LYS A 161 -5.69 -22.11 -16.92
C LYS A 161 -4.81 -21.26 -16.03
N PHE A 162 -5.32 -20.06 -15.73
CA PHE A 162 -4.76 -19.18 -14.70
C PHE A 162 -5.44 -19.40 -13.34
N ARG A 163 -4.76 -19.03 -12.25
CA ARG A 163 -5.36 -19.00 -10.93
C ARG A 163 -6.48 -17.97 -10.88
N LYS A 164 -7.63 -18.37 -10.32
CA LYS A 164 -8.71 -17.43 -10.01
C LYS A 164 -8.37 -16.67 -8.72
N ASN A 165 -8.39 -15.38 -8.79
CA ASN A 165 -8.29 -14.49 -7.64
C ASN A 165 -9.70 -14.08 -7.18
N SER A 166 -9.81 -13.47 -6.02
CA SER A 166 -11.06 -12.91 -5.50
C SER A 166 -10.77 -11.56 -4.81
N PHE A 167 -11.75 -10.69 -4.79
CA PHE A 167 -11.68 -9.44 -4.07
C PHE A 167 -11.45 -9.69 -2.57
N GLU A 168 -10.50 -8.96 -1.98
CA GLU A 168 -10.25 -8.97 -0.55
C GLU A 168 -10.23 -7.55 0.02
N LEU A 169 -10.90 -7.37 1.16
CA LEU A 169 -10.89 -6.12 1.91
C LEU A 169 -10.11 -6.29 3.21
N ASN A 170 -9.09 -5.46 3.40
CA ASN A 170 -8.27 -5.42 4.59
C ASN A 170 -8.26 -4.02 5.19
N THR A 171 -8.12 -3.92 6.51
CA THR A 171 -8.03 -2.64 7.21
C THR A 171 -6.78 -2.55 8.05
N CYS A 172 -6.21 -1.36 8.08
CA CYS A 172 -5.14 -1.01 9.00
C CYS A 172 -5.61 0.14 9.90
N LEU A 173 -5.28 0.08 11.17
CA LEU A 173 -5.52 1.17 12.10
C LEU A 173 -4.18 1.81 12.47
N GLU A 174 -4.01 3.08 12.11
CA GLU A 174 -2.83 3.88 12.46
C GLU A 174 -3.05 4.55 13.81
N VAL A 175 -2.21 4.24 14.79
CA VAL A 175 -2.31 4.73 16.16
C VAL A 175 -1.07 5.54 16.51
N GLN A 176 -1.14 6.85 16.28
CA GLN A 176 -0.09 7.77 16.74
C GLN A 176 -0.19 8.01 18.24
N CYS A 177 -1.39 8.18 18.79
CA CYS A 177 -1.64 8.36 20.20
C CYS A 177 -2.82 7.47 20.64
N ALA A 178 -2.56 6.51 21.54
CA ALA A 178 -3.55 5.52 21.92
C ALA A 178 -4.72 6.10 22.73
N PHE A 179 -4.48 7.19 23.49
CA PHE A 179 -5.49 7.84 24.34
C PHE A 179 -5.45 9.35 24.19
N ASP A 180 -6.61 10.03 24.31
CA ASP A 180 -6.65 11.49 24.28
C ASP A 180 -6.31 12.12 25.64
N PHE A 181 -6.65 11.47 26.75
CA PHE A 181 -6.44 12.00 28.09
C PHE A 181 -5.56 11.11 28.97
N LYS A 182 -5.73 9.78 28.92
CA LYS A 182 -4.97 8.81 29.74
C LYS A 182 -3.50 8.70 29.31
N GLY A 183 -2.65 8.29 30.24
CA GLY A 183 -1.26 7.91 29.97
C GLY A 183 -0.30 9.05 29.58
N LYS A 184 -0.72 10.31 29.70
CA LYS A 184 0.09 11.47 29.24
C LYS A 184 1.12 11.97 30.28
N GLY A 185 1.08 11.46 31.51
CA GLY A 185 1.89 11.93 32.62
C GLY A 185 1.39 13.27 33.19
N LEU A 186 1.88 13.67 34.37
CA LEU A 186 1.37 14.83 35.11
C LEU A 186 1.53 16.14 34.34
N ILE A 187 2.73 16.44 33.81
CA ILE A 187 3.02 17.71 33.15
C ILE A 187 2.11 17.94 31.95
N ARG A 188 1.97 16.95 31.07
CA ARG A 188 1.09 17.05 29.87
C ARG A 188 -0.41 17.10 30.25
N THR A 189 -0.78 16.47 31.35
CA THR A 189 -2.15 16.51 31.88
C THR A 189 -2.50 17.89 32.41
N ILE A 190 -1.65 18.47 33.27
CA ILE A 190 -1.82 19.83 33.81
C ILE A 190 -1.82 20.86 32.67
N GLY A 191 -0.83 20.80 31.76
CA GLY A 191 -0.80 21.70 30.60
C GLY A 191 -2.03 21.56 29.71
N GLY A 192 -2.60 20.35 29.61
CA GLY A 192 -3.88 20.11 28.92
C GLY A 192 -5.07 20.75 29.63
N VAL A 193 -5.15 20.69 30.95
CA VAL A 193 -6.20 21.36 31.77
C VAL A 193 -6.10 22.87 31.59
N ILE A 194 -4.93 23.45 31.76
CA ILE A 194 -4.70 24.91 31.57
C ILE A 194 -5.12 25.33 30.17
N ARG A 195 -4.75 24.61 29.15
CA ARG A 195 -5.15 24.91 27.76
C ARG A 195 -6.66 24.87 27.59
N ASP A 196 -7.34 23.85 28.13
CA ASP A 196 -8.77 23.67 27.99
C ASP A 196 -9.52 24.81 28.73
N VAL A 197 -9.03 25.27 29.90
CA VAL A 197 -9.52 26.44 30.63
C VAL A 197 -9.30 27.72 29.82
N LEU A 198 -8.08 27.96 29.33
CA LEU A 198 -7.78 29.18 28.55
C LEU A 198 -8.59 29.29 27.24
N ARG A 199 -9.00 28.15 26.70
CA ARG A 199 -9.87 28.10 25.50
C ARG A 199 -11.34 28.09 25.81
N LEU A 200 -11.73 28.16 27.11
CA LEU A 200 -13.11 28.04 27.59
C LEU A 200 -13.82 26.76 27.06
N ASP A 201 -13.06 25.70 26.80
CA ASP A 201 -13.62 24.43 26.33
C ASP A 201 -14.09 23.57 27.53
N LEU A 202 -15.23 23.99 28.10
CA LEU A 202 -15.83 23.33 29.29
C LEU A 202 -16.18 21.85 28.98
N TYR A 203 -16.60 21.55 27.75
CA TYR A 203 -16.90 20.16 27.35
C TYR A 203 -15.65 19.28 27.40
N ARG A 204 -14.54 19.76 26.86
CA ARG A 204 -13.28 19.03 26.87
C ARG A 204 -12.71 18.89 28.28
N LEU A 205 -12.83 19.93 29.09
CA LEU A 205 -12.46 19.91 30.51
C LEU A 205 -13.26 18.84 31.27
N TYR A 206 -14.58 18.84 31.13
CA TYR A 206 -15.48 17.84 31.73
C TYR A 206 -15.12 16.40 31.26
N ARG A 207 -14.90 16.22 29.95
CA ARG A 207 -14.48 14.92 29.39
C ARG A 207 -13.15 14.46 30.00
N ARG A 208 -12.17 15.35 30.08
CA ARG A 208 -10.85 15.06 30.64
C ARG A 208 -10.97 14.63 32.10
N THR A 209 -11.67 15.39 32.93
CA THR A 209 -11.82 15.06 34.35
C THR A 209 -12.54 13.74 34.57
N THR A 210 -13.64 13.50 33.87
CA THR A 210 -14.38 12.23 33.99
C THR A 210 -13.58 11.02 33.53
N VAL A 211 -12.72 11.16 32.50
CA VAL A 211 -11.83 10.08 32.03
C VAL A 211 -10.70 9.83 33.00
N LEU A 212 -10.07 10.88 33.55
CA LEU A 212 -8.98 10.74 34.53
C LEU A 212 -9.44 10.15 35.85
N LEU A 213 -10.68 10.43 36.25
CA LEU A 213 -11.33 9.80 37.42
C LEU A 213 -11.90 8.40 37.13
N ASN A 214 -11.65 7.83 35.93
CA ASN A 214 -12.17 6.54 35.48
C ASN A 214 -13.72 6.42 35.46
N LEU A 215 -14.44 7.54 35.49
CA LEU A 215 -15.92 7.58 35.39
C LEU A 215 -16.39 7.36 33.95
N LYS A 216 -15.56 7.68 32.96
CA LYS A 216 -15.83 7.45 31.54
C LYS A 216 -14.63 6.86 30.82
N ARG A 217 -14.91 6.13 29.71
CA ARG A 217 -13.87 5.61 28.82
C ARG A 217 -13.21 6.78 28.05
N ASP A 218 -11.91 6.66 27.77
CA ASP A 218 -11.20 7.62 26.91
C ASP A 218 -11.81 7.61 25.50
N PRO A 219 -12.04 8.79 24.89
CA PRO A 219 -12.68 8.88 23.58
C PRO A 219 -11.99 8.09 22.45
N LEU A 220 -10.66 7.91 22.52
CA LEU A 220 -9.90 7.15 21.55
C LEU A 220 -9.88 5.65 21.84
N ASP A 221 -10.33 5.21 23.01
CA ASP A 221 -10.33 3.81 23.41
C ASP A 221 -11.52 3.02 22.87
N ASN A 222 -11.61 2.92 21.54
CA ASN A 222 -12.66 2.17 20.85
C ASN A 222 -12.11 0.96 20.04
N TYR A 223 -10.92 0.48 20.40
CA TYR A 223 -10.25 -0.60 19.65
C TYR A 223 -11.09 -1.87 19.60
N SER A 224 -11.59 -2.34 20.72
CA SER A 224 -12.37 -3.60 20.82
C SER A 224 -13.60 -3.57 19.92
N ASN A 225 -14.38 -2.48 19.94
CA ASN A 225 -15.58 -2.34 19.10
C ASN A 225 -15.24 -2.31 17.60
N TRP A 226 -14.07 -1.76 17.25
CA TRP A 226 -13.62 -1.69 15.87
C TRP A 226 -13.11 -3.04 15.36
N ILE A 227 -12.30 -3.70 16.18
CA ILE A 227 -11.77 -5.03 15.86
C ILE A 227 -12.92 -6.04 15.70
N GLU A 228 -13.90 -6.00 16.61
CA GLU A 228 -15.09 -6.87 16.56
C GLU A 228 -15.93 -6.59 15.30
N LEU A 229 -16.12 -5.31 14.94
CA LEU A 229 -16.83 -4.94 13.71
C LEU A 229 -16.13 -5.51 12.47
N ASN A 230 -14.81 -5.43 12.40
CA ASN A 230 -14.06 -5.97 11.27
C ASN A 230 -14.11 -7.50 11.25
N ARG A 231 -13.88 -8.13 12.40
CA ARG A 231 -13.92 -9.58 12.56
C ARG A 231 -15.27 -10.16 12.17
N SER A 232 -16.38 -9.56 12.62
CA SER A 232 -17.75 -10.01 12.29
C SER A 232 -18.11 -9.84 10.82
N ASN A 233 -17.34 -9.06 10.05
CA ASN A 233 -17.49 -8.90 8.61
C ASN A 233 -16.37 -9.60 7.82
N GLY A 234 -15.58 -10.49 8.43
CA GLY A 234 -14.52 -11.23 7.75
C GLY A 234 -13.37 -10.34 7.21
N ILE A 235 -13.15 -9.16 7.82
CA ILE A 235 -12.14 -8.18 7.38
C ILE A 235 -10.87 -8.32 8.22
N GLY A 236 -9.74 -8.57 7.56
CA GLY A 236 -8.42 -8.58 8.20
C GLY A 236 -8.08 -7.21 8.81
N THR A 237 -7.52 -7.21 10.03
CA THR A 237 -7.16 -5.98 10.74
C THR A 237 -5.73 -6.05 11.25
N THR A 238 -4.90 -5.05 10.89
CA THR A 238 -3.58 -4.82 11.47
C THR A 238 -3.57 -3.46 12.16
N VAL A 239 -3.05 -3.40 13.40
CA VAL A 239 -2.96 -2.14 14.16
C VAL A 239 -1.50 -1.71 14.26
N PHE A 240 -1.18 -0.54 13.75
CA PHE A 240 0.17 0.04 13.78
C PHE A 240 0.30 1.05 14.92
N PHE A 241 1.11 0.74 15.92
CA PHE A 241 1.39 1.63 17.05
C PHE A 241 2.70 2.39 16.88
N LEU A 242 2.68 3.69 17.17
CA LEU A 242 3.87 4.54 17.22
C LEU A 242 4.55 4.38 18.59
N LEU A 243 5.79 3.90 18.59
CA LEU A 243 6.61 3.70 19.80
C LEU A 243 7.91 4.52 19.73
N SER A 244 7.79 5.84 19.68
CA SER A 244 8.94 6.74 19.64
C SER A 244 9.00 7.64 20.87
N ASN A 245 10.11 8.33 21.05
CA ASN A 245 10.15 9.47 21.94
C ASN A 245 9.29 10.62 21.38
N PHE A 246 8.66 11.39 22.26
CA PHE A 246 7.81 12.50 21.85
C PHE A 246 8.64 13.56 21.11
N SER A 247 8.18 13.91 19.90
CA SER A 247 8.79 14.94 19.08
C SER A 247 7.73 15.84 18.41
N ARG A 248 8.18 16.80 17.61
CA ARG A 248 7.27 17.64 16.79
C ARG A 248 6.40 16.80 15.84
N TYR A 249 6.97 15.72 15.28
CA TYR A 249 6.35 14.87 14.27
C TYR A 249 5.84 13.54 14.83
N ASP A 250 6.43 13.06 15.93
CA ASP A 250 6.06 11.82 16.59
C ASP A 250 5.35 12.13 17.91
N ARG A 251 4.03 12.28 17.84
CA ARG A 251 3.20 12.70 18.99
C ARG A 251 2.50 11.49 19.60
N ASN A 252 3.21 10.75 20.44
CA ASN A 252 2.68 9.57 21.11
C ASN A 252 2.65 9.72 22.64
N LEU A 253 2.21 8.64 23.31
CA LEU A 253 2.36 8.45 24.73
C LEU A 253 3.79 8.01 25.05
N SER A 254 4.18 8.14 26.33
CA SER A 254 5.45 7.57 26.77
C SER A 254 5.44 6.05 26.56
N VAL A 255 6.49 5.52 25.96
CA VAL A 255 6.68 4.08 25.76
C VAL A 255 6.85 3.29 27.08
N TYR A 256 6.99 4.00 28.20
CA TYR A 256 7.05 3.45 29.55
C TYR A 256 5.72 3.59 30.32
N SER A 257 4.67 4.11 29.69
CA SER A 257 3.34 4.22 30.31
C SER A 257 2.70 2.84 30.42
N ASN A 258 2.44 2.36 31.63
CA ASN A 258 1.78 1.07 31.86
C ASN A 258 0.44 1.00 31.13
N THR A 259 -0.38 2.06 31.21
CA THR A 259 -1.67 2.14 30.49
C THR A 259 -1.52 1.95 28.99
N PHE A 260 -0.43 2.47 28.40
CA PHE A 260 -0.17 2.30 26.97
C PHE A 260 0.31 0.88 26.65
N ILE A 261 1.22 0.34 27.47
CA ILE A 261 1.73 -1.03 27.34
C ILE A 261 0.58 -2.05 27.46
N GLU A 262 -0.27 -1.90 28.47
CA GLU A 262 -1.46 -2.73 28.65
C GLU A 262 -2.40 -2.66 27.44
N LYS A 263 -2.63 -1.47 26.89
CA LYS A 263 -3.48 -1.33 25.72
C LYS A 263 -2.89 -2.02 24.47
N ILE A 264 -1.58 -1.97 24.26
CA ILE A 264 -0.93 -2.71 23.16
C ILE A 264 -1.13 -4.21 23.34
N LYS A 265 -0.96 -4.73 24.58
CA LYS A 265 -1.19 -6.15 24.89
C LYS A 265 -2.64 -6.53 24.62
N ASP A 266 -3.60 -5.79 25.19
CA ASP A 266 -5.03 -6.02 24.96
C ASP A 266 -5.38 -6.12 23.47
N VAL A 267 -4.87 -5.19 22.65
CA VAL A 267 -5.13 -5.18 21.21
C VAL A 267 -4.45 -6.38 20.53
N SER A 268 -3.25 -6.74 20.96
CA SER A 268 -2.48 -7.84 20.39
C SER A 268 -3.12 -9.22 20.60
N ASP A 269 -4.01 -9.36 21.59
CA ASP A 269 -4.74 -10.61 21.85
C ASP A 269 -5.85 -10.85 20.81
N PHE A 270 -6.32 -9.81 20.13
CA PHE A 270 -7.47 -9.91 19.21
C PHE A 270 -7.12 -9.70 17.74
N CYS A 271 -6.01 -9.02 17.44
CA CYS A 271 -5.58 -8.77 16.07
C CYS A 271 -4.05 -8.62 15.98
N GLU A 272 -3.55 -8.53 14.74
CA GLU A 272 -2.14 -8.31 14.50
C GLU A 272 -1.73 -6.88 14.88
N VAL A 273 -0.71 -6.76 15.72
CA VAL A 273 -0.09 -5.50 16.10
C VAL A 273 1.27 -5.36 15.44
N SER A 274 1.55 -4.19 14.89
CA SER A 274 2.77 -3.91 14.17
C SER A 274 3.28 -2.48 14.41
N LEU A 275 4.41 -2.12 13.81
CA LEU A 275 5.08 -0.86 14.09
C LEU A 275 4.63 0.25 13.12
N LEU A 276 4.13 1.36 13.67
CA LEU A 276 4.15 2.64 12.99
C LEU A 276 5.55 3.24 13.16
N SER A 277 6.42 3.05 12.17
CA SER A 277 7.79 3.54 12.21
C SER A 277 7.82 5.06 12.34
N SER A 278 8.59 5.58 13.29
CA SER A 278 8.59 7.01 13.60
C SER A 278 9.21 7.86 12.48
N PHE A 279 8.84 9.13 12.44
CA PHE A 279 9.51 10.10 11.57
C PHE A 279 10.98 10.26 11.94
N SER A 280 11.29 10.16 13.24
CA SER A 280 12.64 10.28 13.78
C SER A 280 13.54 9.10 13.37
N SER A 281 12.98 7.91 13.12
CA SER A 281 13.75 6.72 12.72
C SER A 281 14.08 6.65 11.23
N LEU A 282 13.53 7.54 10.39
CA LEU A 282 13.74 7.56 8.92
C LEU A 282 15.20 7.54 8.47
N LYS A 283 16.08 8.19 9.24
CA LYS A 283 17.51 8.27 8.96
C LYS A 283 18.38 7.59 10.02
N ASN A 284 17.75 6.79 10.88
CA ASN A 284 18.43 6.17 12.01
C ASN A 284 17.94 4.73 12.21
N GLU A 285 18.63 3.77 11.59
CA GLU A 285 18.29 2.35 11.69
C GLU A 285 18.41 1.80 13.12
N ASN A 286 19.31 2.34 13.94
CA ASN A 286 19.44 1.93 15.34
C ASN A 286 18.19 2.32 16.14
N LEU A 287 17.66 3.52 15.90
CA LEU A 287 16.41 3.94 16.50
C LEU A 287 15.24 3.06 16.02
N LEU A 288 15.18 2.76 14.73
CA LEU A 288 14.16 1.86 14.17
C LEU A 288 14.23 0.46 14.80
N LYS A 289 15.42 -0.11 14.94
CA LYS A 289 15.63 -1.40 15.63
C LYS A 289 15.20 -1.32 17.11
N SER A 290 15.48 -0.22 17.79
CA SER A 290 15.03 0.01 19.17
C SER A 290 13.50 0.03 19.29
N GLU A 291 12.79 0.70 18.35
CA GLU A 291 11.33 0.72 18.29
C GLU A 291 10.75 -0.69 18.06
N ILE A 292 11.35 -1.46 17.14
CA ILE A 292 10.98 -2.86 16.86
C ILE A 292 11.15 -3.70 18.15
N ASN A 293 12.34 -3.66 18.78
CA ASN A 293 12.64 -4.44 19.96
C ASN A 293 11.70 -4.09 21.13
N LYS A 294 11.36 -2.80 21.27
CA LYS A 294 10.41 -2.35 22.27
C LYS A 294 9.02 -2.94 22.06
N LEU A 295 8.51 -2.93 20.83
CA LEU A 295 7.21 -3.51 20.52
C LEU A 295 7.22 -5.03 20.70
N GLN A 296 8.30 -5.71 20.28
CA GLN A 296 8.49 -7.14 20.49
C GLN A 296 8.49 -7.51 21.98
N SER A 297 9.14 -6.71 22.82
CA SER A 297 9.17 -6.95 24.27
C SER A 297 7.80 -6.75 24.96
N ILE A 298 6.91 -5.96 24.37
CA ILE A 298 5.54 -5.75 24.85
C ILE A 298 4.62 -6.90 24.40
N THR A 299 4.69 -7.28 23.13
CA THR A 299 3.75 -8.24 22.53
C THR A 299 4.22 -9.68 22.62
N TYR A 300 5.51 -9.92 22.93
CA TYR A 300 6.18 -11.22 22.85
C TYR A 300 6.06 -11.90 21.49
N ARG A 301 5.91 -11.10 20.42
CA ARG A 301 5.75 -11.56 19.02
C ARG A 301 6.77 -10.90 18.12
N SER A 302 7.17 -11.59 17.06
CA SER A 302 8.02 -11.02 16.01
C SER A 302 7.28 -9.93 15.23
N ILE A 303 7.85 -8.75 15.11
CA ILE A 303 7.27 -7.63 14.39
C ILE A 303 7.87 -7.62 12.97
N LYS A 304 7.04 -7.97 11.99
CA LYS A 304 7.43 -8.13 10.58
C LYS A 304 6.79 -7.12 9.64
N LYS A 305 5.75 -6.41 10.09
CA LYS A 305 5.06 -5.40 9.28
C LYS A 305 5.39 -4.00 9.77
N THR A 306 5.39 -3.05 8.86
CA THR A 306 5.59 -1.64 9.19
C THR A 306 4.71 -0.73 8.35
N ARG A 307 4.53 0.49 8.85
CA ARG A 307 3.99 1.63 8.15
C ARG A 307 4.75 2.88 8.59
N GLN A 308 5.13 3.73 7.65
CA GLN A 308 5.88 4.95 7.95
C GLN A 308 4.96 6.07 8.45
N ASN A 309 5.25 6.61 9.64
CA ASN A 309 4.55 7.80 10.13
C ASN A 309 4.73 8.97 9.16
N LEU A 310 3.66 9.72 8.90
CA LEU A 310 3.58 10.85 7.95
C LEU A 310 3.90 10.49 6.49
N LEU A 311 4.10 9.22 6.15
CA LEU A 311 4.34 8.72 4.79
C LEU A 311 5.49 9.40 4.05
N LYS A 312 6.53 9.79 4.77
CA LYS A 312 7.75 10.27 4.14
C LYS A 312 8.55 9.08 3.63
N LEU A 313 8.52 8.88 2.33
CA LEU A 313 9.22 7.81 1.62
C LEU A 313 10.27 8.44 0.71
N ASN A 314 11.49 7.92 0.77
CA ASN A 314 12.57 8.24 -0.16
C ASN A 314 13.00 6.94 -0.84
N PHE A 315 12.89 6.85 -2.15
CA PHE A 315 13.36 5.72 -2.93
C PHE A 315 14.85 5.86 -3.25
N PRO A 316 15.64 4.76 -3.15
CA PRO A 316 15.28 3.47 -2.55
C PRO A 316 15.44 3.44 -1.03
N THR A 317 16.02 4.47 -0.43
CA THR A 317 16.62 4.50 0.92
C THR A 317 15.69 3.99 2.02
N THR A 318 14.40 4.42 2.02
CA THR A 318 13.44 4.02 3.07
C THR A 318 13.18 2.51 3.03
N TYR A 319 12.89 1.96 1.86
CA TYR A 319 12.56 0.54 1.73
C TYR A 319 13.78 -0.36 1.86
N SER A 320 14.94 0.07 1.39
CA SER A 320 16.20 -0.63 1.62
C SER A 320 16.55 -0.70 3.11
N SER A 321 16.28 0.37 3.87
CA SER A 321 16.39 0.36 5.33
C SER A 321 15.41 -0.62 5.98
N PHE A 322 14.14 -0.60 5.58
CA PHE A 322 13.13 -1.54 6.09
C PHE A 322 13.50 -3.00 5.82
N ALA A 323 13.99 -3.32 4.64
CA ALA A 323 14.48 -4.65 4.30
C ALA A 323 15.67 -5.07 5.18
N ARG A 324 16.66 -4.19 5.39
CA ARG A 324 17.83 -4.46 6.23
C ARG A 324 17.52 -4.70 7.69
N VAL A 325 16.53 -3.99 8.26
CA VAL A 325 16.13 -4.20 9.67
C VAL A 325 15.24 -5.42 9.85
N GLY A 326 14.82 -6.08 8.77
CA GLY A 326 14.11 -7.36 8.79
C GLY A 326 12.58 -7.27 8.75
N PHE A 327 12.01 -6.15 8.28
CA PHE A 327 10.60 -6.13 7.91
C PHE A 327 10.36 -6.96 6.65
N SER A 328 9.25 -7.69 6.63
CA SER A 328 8.79 -8.46 5.46
C SER A 328 7.65 -7.77 4.73
N ASN A 329 6.93 -6.85 5.36
CA ASN A 329 5.78 -6.16 4.78
C ASN A 329 5.78 -4.68 5.14
N ASP A 330 5.48 -3.83 4.15
CA ASP A 330 5.24 -2.40 4.33
C ASP A 330 3.85 -2.00 3.85
N PHE A 331 3.22 -1.05 4.56
CA PHE A 331 1.90 -0.50 4.27
C PHE A 331 1.94 1.02 4.07
N SER A 332 3.09 1.55 3.63
CA SER A 332 3.29 3.00 3.47
C SER A 332 3.05 3.50 2.05
N LEU A 333 2.99 2.59 1.06
CA LEU A 333 2.93 2.98 -0.35
C LEU A 333 1.54 3.54 -0.71
N GLN A 334 1.41 4.85 -0.55
CA GLN A 334 0.22 5.63 -0.93
C GLN A 334 0.57 7.10 -1.14
N TYR A 335 -0.35 7.87 -1.69
CA TYR A 335 -0.28 9.32 -1.69
C TYR A 335 -0.82 9.89 -0.37
N TYR A 336 -0.26 11.00 0.10
CA TYR A 336 -0.62 11.57 1.40
C TYR A 336 -1.97 12.32 1.38
N ASP A 337 -2.27 13.00 0.30
CA ASP A 337 -3.37 13.96 0.15
C ASP A 337 -4.38 13.62 -0.96
N LEU A 338 -4.13 12.57 -1.75
CA LEU A 338 -5.06 12.10 -2.77
C LEU A 338 -5.35 10.61 -2.62
N PRO A 339 -6.59 10.16 -2.87
CA PRO A 339 -6.89 8.74 -3.02
C PRO A 339 -6.33 8.22 -4.35
N GLY A 340 -6.00 6.94 -4.40
CA GLY A 340 -5.54 6.30 -5.63
C GLY A 340 -4.36 5.36 -5.41
N PHE A 341 -3.90 4.76 -6.50
CA PHE A 341 -2.89 3.71 -6.50
C PHE A 341 -1.52 4.27 -6.87
N ARG A 342 -0.63 4.46 -5.89
CA ARG A 342 0.70 5.06 -6.12
C ARG A 342 1.57 4.23 -7.07
N ALA A 343 1.43 2.91 -7.06
CA ALA A 343 2.08 2.00 -8.02
C ALA A 343 1.12 1.45 -9.09
N SER A 344 -0.05 2.07 -9.25
CA SER A 344 -1.08 1.68 -10.22
C SER A 344 -1.51 0.22 -10.15
N THR A 345 -1.34 -0.43 -8.99
CA THR A 345 -1.77 -1.80 -8.68
C THR A 345 -2.43 -1.88 -7.30
N THR A 346 -3.35 -2.82 -7.14
CA THR A 346 -3.99 -3.16 -5.87
C THR A 346 -3.23 -4.25 -5.11
N ASN A 347 -2.36 -4.97 -5.80
CA ASN A 347 -1.78 -6.20 -5.30
C ASN A 347 -0.41 -5.98 -4.69
N PRO A 348 -0.08 -6.72 -3.62
CA PRO A 348 1.24 -6.69 -3.05
C PRO A 348 2.31 -7.12 -4.06
N PHE A 349 3.46 -6.47 -4.00
CA PHE A 349 4.62 -6.75 -4.84
C PHE A 349 5.92 -6.55 -4.05
N TYR A 350 6.97 -7.27 -4.41
CA TYR A 350 8.27 -7.12 -3.77
C TYR A 350 8.94 -5.82 -4.20
N PHE A 351 9.58 -5.14 -3.24
CA PHE A 351 10.34 -3.94 -3.56
C PHE A 351 11.54 -4.27 -4.44
N PHE A 352 11.60 -3.61 -5.60
CA PHE A 352 12.74 -3.66 -6.50
C PHE A 352 13.58 -2.38 -6.34
N ASP A 353 14.82 -2.54 -5.94
CA ASP A 353 15.78 -1.44 -5.82
C ASP A 353 16.41 -1.20 -7.19
N LEU A 354 15.99 -0.12 -7.86
CA LEU A 354 16.47 0.24 -9.22
C LEU A 354 17.92 0.67 -9.27
N GLU A 355 18.48 1.23 -8.17
CA GLU A 355 19.88 1.63 -8.14
C GLU A 355 20.80 0.40 -8.08
N ASN A 356 20.38 -0.64 -7.39
CA ASN A 356 21.14 -1.86 -7.20
C ASN A 356 20.69 -3.03 -8.11
N GLU A 357 19.62 -2.86 -8.88
CA GLU A 357 18.99 -3.87 -9.74
C GLU A 357 18.63 -5.17 -9.00
N ILE A 358 18.08 -5.04 -7.79
CA ILE A 358 17.82 -6.17 -6.89
C ILE A 358 16.36 -6.17 -6.41
N GLU A 359 15.69 -7.33 -6.57
CA GLU A 359 14.45 -7.62 -5.85
C GLU A 359 14.77 -7.93 -4.39
N THR A 360 14.12 -7.24 -3.46
CA THR A 360 14.28 -7.47 -2.02
C THR A 360 13.21 -8.46 -1.51
N LYS A 361 13.34 -8.87 -0.24
CA LYS A 361 12.31 -9.68 0.43
C LYS A 361 11.20 -8.84 1.09
N LEU A 362 11.21 -7.54 0.91
CA LEU A 362 10.19 -6.63 1.45
C LEU A 362 8.99 -6.57 0.51
N LEU A 363 7.84 -7.03 0.97
CA LEU A 363 6.58 -6.97 0.25
C LEU A 363 5.89 -5.62 0.53
N LEU A 364 5.69 -4.82 -0.51
CA LEU A 364 4.93 -3.58 -0.45
C LEU A 364 3.44 -3.89 -0.63
N ASN A 365 2.63 -3.46 0.32
CA ASN A 365 1.17 -3.60 0.28
C ASN A 365 0.57 -2.25 -0.08
N PRO A 366 0.08 -2.03 -1.31
CA PRO A 366 -0.47 -0.76 -1.73
C PRO A 366 -1.68 -0.36 -0.89
N VAL A 367 -1.72 0.90 -0.50
CA VAL A 367 -2.85 1.51 0.21
C VAL A 367 -3.47 2.56 -0.70
N CYS A 368 -4.72 2.39 -1.06
CA CYS A 368 -5.38 3.30 -2.00
C CYS A 368 -6.18 4.41 -1.33
N VAL A 369 -6.66 4.18 -0.10
CA VAL A 369 -7.54 5.13 0.61
C VAL A 369 -7.23 5.16 2.10
N THR A 370 -7.24 6.40 2.66
CA THR A 370 -7.21 6.63 4.11
C THR A 370 -8.36 7.54 4.53
N ASP A 371 -8.69 7.55 5.83
CA ASP A 371 -9.67 8.50 6.35
C ASP A 371 -9.24 9.97 6.16
N ARG A 372 -7.93 10.24 6.15
CA ARG A 372 -7.37 11.56 5.87
C ARG A 372 -7.77 12.05 4.47
N VAL A 373 -7.50 11.28 3.43
CA VAL A 373 -7.82 11.67 2.04
C VAL A 373 -9.33 11.75 1.82
N LEU A 374 -10.13 10.91 2.47
CA LEU A 374 -11.57 10.99 2.39
C LEU A 374 -12.15 12.24 3.06
N LYS A 375 -11.54 12.71 4.16
CA LYS A 375 -11.97 13.93 4.85
C LYS A 375 -11.78 15.21 4.03
N ILE A 376 -10.96 15.21 2.98
CA ILE A 376 -10.80 16.32 2.04
C ILE A 376 -12.15 16.67 1.37
N TYR A 377 -13.00 15.68 1.14
CA TYR A 377 -14.33 15.87 0.57
C TYR A 377 -15.35 16.50 1.55
N LYS A 378 -14.98 16.76 2.81
CA LYS A 378 -15.77 17.42 3.87
C LYS A 378 -17.10 16.73 4.22
N LYS A 379 -17.77 16.09 3.28
CA LYS A 379 -19.06 15.39 3.45
C LYS A 379 -18.88 13.88 3.37
N PRO A 380 -19.27 13.10 4.41
CA PRO A 380 -19.14 11.63 4.39
C PRO A 380 -19.86 10.95 3.22
N ILE A 381 -20.94 11.54 2.71
CA ILE A 381 -21.69 10.99 1.58
C ILE A 381 -20.85 11.05 0.28
N VAL A 382 -20.18 12.17 0.02
CA VAL A 382 -19.32 12.35 -1.15
C VAL A 382 -18.08 11.46 -1.02
N ALA A 383 -17.48 11.43 0.17
CA ALA A 383 -16.35 10.55 0.48
C ALA A 383 -16.70 9.07 0.24
N ARG A 384 -17.93 8.67 0.60
CA ARG A 384 -18.41 7.31 0.33
C ARG A 384 -18.53 7.02 -1.16
N GLN A 385 -19.01 7.94 -1.97
CA GLN A 385 -19.09 7.78 -3.43
C GLN A 385 -17.70 7.51 -4.04
N VAL A 386 -16.69 8.28 -3.64
CA VAL A 386 -15.30 8.07 -4.08
C VAL A 386 -14.77 6.71 -3.61
N LEU A 387 -15.05 6.33 -2.36
CA LEU A 387 -14.64 5.04 -1.81
C LEU A 387 -15.29 3.88 -2.57
N GLU A 388 -16.60 3.97 -2.89
CA GLU A 388 -17.33 2.95 -3.66
C GLU A 388 -16.81 2.84 -5.10
N GLU A 389 -16.46 3.98 -5.73
CA GLU A 389 -15.87 4.00 -7.07
C GLU A 389 -14.54 3.25 -7.11
N ILE A 390 -13.63 3.56 -6.17
CA ILE A 390 -12.33 2.87 -6.05
C ILE A 390 -12.56 1.37 -5.76
N THR A 391 -13.50 1.05 -4.87
CA THR A 391 -13.84 -0.35 -4.55
C THR A 391 -14.32 -1.12 -5.77
N ARG A 392 -15.10 -0.49 -6.64
CA ARG A 392 -15.55 -1.09 -7.89
C ARG A 392 -14.35 -1.45 -8.78
N TYR A 393 -13.41 -0.52 -8.99
CA TYR A 393 -12.21 -0.82 -9.78
C TYR A 393 -11.38 -1.97 -9.20
N VAL A 394 -11.27 -2.05 -7.86
CA VAL A 394 -10.56 -3.17 -7.22
C VAL A 394 -11.31 -4.50 -7.42
N LYS A 395 -12.64 -4.50 -7.33
CA LYS A 395 -13.48 -5.68 -7.61
C LYS A 395 -13.40 -6.12 -9.07
N ASP A 396 -13.37 -5.17 -10.01
CA ASP A 396 -13.30 -5.46 -11.46
C ASP A 396 -12.01 -6.23 -11.83
N VAL A 397 -10.98 -6.16 -11.00
CA VAL A 397 -9.69 -6.85 -11.20
C VAL A 397 -9.43 -7.95 -10.15
N ASP A 398 -10.43 -8.34 -9.37
CA ASP A 398 -10.29 -9.31 -8.28
C ASP A 398 -9.10 -9.02 -7.37
N GLY A 399 -8.95 -7.75 -7.02
CA GLY A 399 -7.77 -7.22 -6.33
C GLY A 399 -7.91 -7.12 -4.82
N ASN A 400 -6.85 -6.63 -4.16
CA ASN A 400 -6.78 -6.42 -2.72
C ASN A 400 -7.04 -4.95 -2.39
N MET A 401 -8.07 -4.68 -1.58
CA MET A 401 -8.34 -3.35 -1.08
C MET A 401 -7.84 -3.18 0.34
N THR A 402 -6.84 -2.34 0.53
CA THR A 402 -6.33 -1.98 1.87
C THR A 402 -6.73 -0.56 2.22
N LEU A 403 -7.51 -0.43 3.30
CA LEU A 403 -7.90 0.85 3.89
C LEU A 403 -7.07 1.14 5.14
N VAL A 404 -6.53 2.34 5.27
CA VAL A 404 -5.87 2.77 6.50
C VAL A 404 -6.68 3.87 7.17
N LEU A 405 -7.03 3.65 8.43
CA LEU A 405 -7.80 4.58 9.24
C LEU A 405 -6.98 5.02 10.45
N ASN A 406 -7.06 6.29 10.80
CA ASN A 406 -6.52 6.77 12.07
C ASN A 406 -7.48 6.45 13.21
N ASN A 407 -6.96 6.08 14.40
CA ASN A 407 -7.80 5.74 15.55
C ASN A 407 -8.72 6.88 16.00
N SER A 408 -8.45 8.11 15.61
CA SER A 408 -9.35 9.24 15.88
C SER A 408 -10.70 9.13 15.17
N ILE A 409 -10.76 8.46 13.98
CA ILE A 409 -12.01 8.32 13.20
C ILE A 409 -13.01 7.39 13.89
N ILE A 410 -12.49 6.40 14.63
CA ILE A 410 -13.32 5.46 15.39
C ILE A 410 -13.70 5.97 16.79
N SER A 411 -13.24 7.18 17.16
CA SER A 411 -13.45 7.78 18.47
C SER A 411 -14.92 8.07 18.78
N ASP A 412 -15.21 8.29 20.06
CA ASP A 412 -16.53 8.68 20.54
C ASP A 412 -16.78 10.20 20.53
N TYR A 413 -16.00 10.93 19.76
CA TYR A 413 -16.29 12.34 19.53
C TYR A 413 -17.47 12.51 18.56
N SER A 414 -18.38 13.42 18.89
CA SER A 414 -19.57 13.74 18.08
C SER A 414 -19.20 14.17 16.65
N THR A 415 -18.08 14.87 16.51
CA THR A 415 -17.54 15.31 15.21
C THR A 415 -17.20 14.13 14.27
N ASN A 416 -16.88 12.96 14.82
CA ASN A 416 -16.53 11.77 14.04
C ASN A 416 -17.71 10.80 13.85
N PHE A 417 -18.86 11.05 14.47
CA PHE A 417 -20.02 10.15 14.44
C PHE A 417 -20.48 9.79 13.02
N LYS A 418 -20.64 10.80 12.15
CA LYS A 418 -21.07 10.58 10.76
C LYS A 418 -20.03 9.78 9.95
N TRP A 419 -18.73 10.03 10.16
CA TRP A 419 -17.63 9.32 9.53
C TRP A 419 -17.54 7.87 10.01
N LYS A 420 -17.60 7.66 11.32
CA LYS A 420 -17.61 6.33 11.95
C LYS A 420 -18.78 5.48 11.40
N ASN A 421 -19.97 6.07 11.28
CA ASN A 421 -21.14 5.37 10.73
C ASN A 421 -21.01 5.09 9.23
N MET A 422 -20.38 5.97 8.46
CA MET A 422 -20.08 5.73 7.05
C MET A 422 -19.20 4.48 6.89
N PHE A 423 -18.09 4.38 7.64
CA PHE A 423 -17.21 3.22 7.58
C PHE A 423 -17.91 1.94 8.08
N LYS A 424 -18.70 2.01 9.15
CA LYS A 424 -19.48 0.85 9.62
C LYS A 424 -20.42 0.31 8.55
N LYS A 425 -21.13 1.19 7.84
CA LYS A 425 -22.00 0.79 6.73
C LYS A 425 -21.20 0.21 5.55
N TYR A 426 -20.06 0.81 5.24
CA TYR A 426 -19.17 0.35 4.18
C TYR A 426 -18.66 -1.07 4.45
N PHE A 427 -18.17 -1.35 5.66
CA PHE A 427 -17.66 -2.67 6.02
C PHE A 427 -18.74 -3.76 6.01
N LYS A 428 -19.96 -3.43 6.45
CA LYS A 428 -21.09 -4.36 6.34
C LYS A 428 -21.49 -4.68 4.90
N SER A 429 -21.26 -3.76 3.96
CA SER A 429 -21.62 -3.98 2.55
C SER A 429 -20.52 -4.67 1.73
N HIS A 430 -19.26 -4.67 2.20
CA HIS A 430 -18.13 -5.20 1.42
C HIS A 430 -17.28 -6.23 2.14
N GLY A 431 -17.53 -6.51 3.42
CA GLY A 431 -16.92 -7.62 4.14
C GLY A 431 -17.40 -8.98 3.60
N LYS A 432 -16.63 -10.02 3.88
CA LYS A 432 -17.07 -11.41 3.64
C LYS A 432 -18.10 -11.76 4.73
N ASN A 433 -19.34 -12.03 4.38
CA ASN A 433 -20.33 -12.63 5.28
C ASN A 433 -20.01 -14.09 5.50
#